data_fa67b8ac628d984d65ac1388cb9a0ccb
#
_entry.id   fa67b8ac628d984d65ac1388cb9a0ccb
#
_cell.length_a   1.000
_cell.length_b   1.000
_cell.length_c   1.000
_cell.angle_alpha   90.00
_cell.angle_beta   90.00
_cell.angle_gamma   90.00
#
_symmetry.space_group_name_H-M   'P 1'
#
loop_
_entity.id
_entity.type
_entity.pdbx_description
1 polymer ?
#
loop_
_entity_poly.entity_id
_entity_poly.type
_entity_poly.pdbx_seq_one_letter_code
_entity_poly.pdbx_strand_id
1 'polypeptide(L)'
;MIKREEALTLLIAAIIVLLHATQSFAAKGVFDIKNSDEKEKNEQQFTHIFSPETPKSVTFAGEKTDLTQQDRRERMDREMLSFCYSHINTMLQIKRANRLFPIVEPILKKHGIPDDFKYLMIIECNGNVEARSGAGAAGPWQFLEKTGRQYGLEVNGEIDERYHIEKATVAACKYLNESYEMFGDWLTVAASYNTGRNNVTKRVNAQKQKKAIDLVLLPETSRYIFRLLAVKTIFSNPKAYGFMLKESDLYPEIPVAKTITINKAVESWADVAKKHGVTYLQLHEMNPWIRSASMTNKSNKKYKVKIPDKNKLKYDPEKTKAHDKRWIAE
;
A
#
# COMPACT_ATOMS: atom_id res chain seq x y z
N MET A 1 40.84 37.32 15.91
CA MET A 1 40.19 36.19 16.66
C MET A 1 38.99 36.63 17.51
N ILE A 2 38.92 37.85 17.93
CA ILE A 2 37.83 38.39 18.80
C ILE A 2 36.45 38.43 18.10
N LYS A 3 36.41 38.67 16.78
CA LYS A 3 35.14 38.77 16.02
C LYS A 3 34.31 37.47 15.82
N ARG A 4 34.87 36.30 16.09
CA ARG A 4 34.15 35.04 15.94
C ARG A 4 33.35 34.65 17.22
N GLU A 5 33.85 35.01 18.37
CA GLU A 5 33.15 34.74 19.64
C GLU A 5 31.96 35.70 19.84
N GLU A 6 32.11 36.98 19.44
CA GLU A 6 30.98 37.92 19.48
C GLU A 6 29.85 37.54 18.54
N ALA A 7 30.19 37.04 17.34
CA ALA A 7 29.18 36.55 16.39
C ALA A 7 28.43 35.28 16.91
N LEU A 8 29.15 34.39 17.62
CA LEU A 8 28.55 33.18 18.22
C LEU A 8 27.64 33.53 19.39
N THR A 9 28.03 34.49 20.22
CA THR A 9 27.26 34.98 21.34
C THR A 9 25.98 35.71 20.89
N LEU A 10 26.05 36.49 19.83
CA LEU A 10 24.88 37.14 19.22
C LEU A 10 23.94 36.11 18.57
N LEU A 11 24.46 35.04 17.95
CA LEU A 11 23.64 33.96 17.38
C LEU A 11 22.91 33.17 18.46
N ILE A 12 23.57 32.85 19.57
CA ILE A 12 22.98 32.16 20.72
C ILE A 12 21.90 33.04 21.37
N ALA A 13 22.16 34.34 21.55
CA ALA A 13 21.18 35.29 22.06
C ALA A 13 19.95 35.39 21.16
N ALA A 14 20.13 35.42 19.84
CA ALA A 14 19.03 35.45 18.87
C ALA A 14 18.19 34.16 18.89
N ILE A 15 18.82 32.99 19.07
CA ILE A 15 18.13 31.70 19.21
C ILE A 15 17.32 31.64 20.51
N ILE A 16 17.85 32.17 21.61
CA ILE A 16 17.13 32.23 22.89
C ILE A 16 15.93 33.18 22.81
N VAL A 17 16.06 34.32 22.14
CA VAL A 17 14.96 35.26 21.93
C VAL A 17 13.88 34.66 21.01
N LEU A 18 14.25 33.90 19.97
CA LEU A 18 13.29 33.20 19.12
C LEU A 18 12.55 32.08 19.90
N LEU A 19 13.24 31.34 20.74
CA LEU A 19 12.62 30.30 21.59
C LEU A 19 11.64 30.89 22.62
N HIS A 20 11.93 32.06 23.19
CA HIS A 20 11.00 32.76 24.10
C HIS A 20 9.83 33.43 23.35
N ALA A 21 10.04 33.91 22.13
CA ALA A 21 8.97 34.44 21.29
C ALA A 21 7.98 33.35 20.85
N THR A 22 8.45 32.14 20.51
CA THR A 22 7.58 31.02 20.16
C THR A 22 6.78 30.50 21.37
N GLN A 23 7.34 30.53 22.59
CA GLN A 23 6.59 30.21 23.81
C GLN A 23 5.56 31.28 24.18
N SER A 24 5.82 32.56 23.90
CA SER A 24 4.89 33.65 24.15
C SER A 24 3.73 33.72 23.14
N PHE A 25 3.94 33.27 21.89
CA PHE A 25 2.87 33.20 20.90
C PHE A 25 1.94 31.99 21.10
N ALA A 26 2.44 30.90 21.67
CA ALA A 26 1.63 29.74 22.01
C ALA A 26 0.71 29.99 23.24
N ALA A 27 0.97 31.02 24.03
CA ALA A 27 0.22 31.32 25.26
C ALA A 27 -0.87 32.42 25.10
N LYS A 28 -1.02 33.05 23.94
CA LYS A 28 -1.98 34.18 23.73
C LYS A 28 -3.02 33.97 22.63
N GLY A 29 -3.22 32.78 22.18
CA GLY A 29 -4.29 32.50 21.21
C GLY A 29 -5.08 31.27 21.63
N VAL A 30 -6.27 31.52 22.15
CA VAL A 30 -7.35 30.58 22.48
C VAL A 30 -7.56 30.40 24.00
N PHE A 31 -8.72 30.82 24.40
CA PHE A 31 -9.54 30.56 25.59
C PHE A 31 -9.83 31.76 26.47
N ASP A 32 -10.72 32.65 25.96
CA ASP A 32 -11.72 33.30 26.81
C ASP A 32 -12.97 32.38 26.84
N ILE A 33 -13.00 31.44 27.77
CA ILE A 33 -14.24 30.78 28.16
C ILE A 33 -14.60 31.27 29.55
N LYS A 34 -15.75 31.96 29.60
CA LYS A 34 -16.35 32.43 30.83
C LYS A 34 -16.50 31.29 31.83
N ASN A 35 -16.01 31.55 33.05
CA ASN A 35 -16.28 30.76 34.24
C ASN A 35 -17.78 30.58 34.44
N SER A 36 -18.27 29.37 34.32
CA SER A 36 -19.44 28.86 35.02
C SER A 36 -18.97 27.76 35.94
N ASP A 37 -19.24 27.94 37.22
CA ASP A 37 -18.89 27.08 38.33
C ASP A 37 -19.54 25.70 38.15
N GLU A 38 -18.82 24.77 37.55
CA GLU A 38 -18.97 23.33 37.76
C GLU A 38 -17.59 22.76 37.99
N LYS A 39 -17.43 22.08 39.14
CA LYS A 39 -16.27 21.25 39.44
C LYS A 39 -16.24 20.09 38.43
N GLU A 40 -15.80 20.36 37.20
CA GLU A 40 -15.36 19.30 36.32
C GLU A 40 -14.09 18.70 36.96
N LYS A 41 -14.26 17.48 37.48
CA LYS A 41 -13.13 16.60 37.73
C LYS A 41 -12.30 16.61 36.45
N ASN A 42 -11.06 17.12 36.54
CA ASN A 42 -10.02 16.90 35.55
C ASN A 42 -9.74 15.39 35.51
N GLU A 43 -10.64 14.62 34.93
CA GLU A 43 -10.30 13.32 34.38
C GLU A 43 -9.42 13.64 33.17
N GLN A 44 -8.10 13.52 33.36
CA GLN A 44 -7.20 13.41 32.23
C GLN A 44 -7.80 12.32 31.36
N GLN A 45 -8.36 12.72 30.23
CA GLN A 45 -8.94 11.80 29.26
C GLN A 45 -7.78 11.04 28.61
N PHE A 46 -7.27 10.03 29.33
CA PHE A 46 -6.31 9.09 28.75
C PHE A 46 -7.02 8.41 27.61
N THR A 47 -6.48 8.54 26.41
CA THR A 47 -6.90 7.72 25.29
C THR A 47 -6.65 6.26 25.68
N HIS A 48 -7.70 5.50 25.96
CA HIS A 48 -7.57 4.10 26.29
C HIS A 48 -7.01 3.34 25.10
N ILE A 49 -5.91 2.60 25.33
CA ILE A 49 -5.32 1.72 24.33
C ILE A 49 -5.77 0.30 24.65
N PHE A 50 -6.47 -0.34 23.72
CA PHE A 50 -6.99 -1.69 23.86
C PHE A 50 -6.18 -2.66 23.00
N SER A 51 -5.94 -3.87 23.52
CA SER A 51 -5.42 -4.95 22.70
C SER A 51 -6.51 -5.39 21.72
N PRO A 52 -6.27 -5.39 20.39
CA PRO A 52 -7.24 -5.89 19.42
C PRO A 52 -7.43 -7.39 19.62
N GLU A 53 -8.63 -7.89 19.36
CA GLU A 53 -8.90 -9.32 19.43
C GLU A 53 -8.07 -10.07 18.37
N THR A 54 -7.30 -11.06 18.83
CA THR A 54 -6.55 -11.96 17.96
C THR A 54 -7.43 -13.16 17.61
N PRO A 55 -7.72 -13.42 16.31
CA PRO A 55 -8.59 -14.52 15.91
C PRO A 55 -7.98 -15.89 16.24
N LYS A 56 -8.83 -16.86 16.59
CA LYS A 56 -8.38 -18.25 16.84
C LYS A 56 -7.95 -18.98 15.55
N SER A 57 -8.42 -18.52 14.41
CA SER A 57 -8.02 -19.05 13.09
C SER A 57 -8.32 -18.03 12.00
N VAL A 58 -7.57 -18.11 10.89
CA VAL A 58 -7.81 -17.34 9.67
C VAL A 58 -7.80 -18.31 8.49
N THR A 59 -8.79 -18.20 7.61
CA THR A 59 -8.76 -18.91 6.33
C THR A 59 -8.10 -18.03 5.29
N PHE A 60 -7.03 -18.51 4.66
CA PHE A 60 -6.32 -17.84 3.58
C PHE A 60 -6.25 -18.77 2.37
N ALA A 61 -6.67 -18.31 1.21
CA ALA A 61 -6.69 -19.07 -0.04
C ALA A 61 -7.41 -20.43 0.08
N GLY A 62 -8.49 -20.49 0.87
CA GLY A 62 -9.23 -21.71 1.14
C GLY A 62 -8.65 -22.59 2.26
N GLU A 63 -7.45 -22.32 2.74
CA GLU A 63 -6.79 -23.10 3.80
C GLU A 63 -6.95 -22.43 5.16
N LYS A 64 -7.48 -23.19 6.14
CA LYS A 64 -7.63 -22.71 7.52
C LYS A 64 -6.31 -22.84 8.27
N THR A 65 -5.85 -21.72 8.81
CA THR A 65 -4.68 -21.63 9.69
C THR A 65 -5.14 -21.53 11.14
N ASP A 66 -4.75 -22.52 11.95
CA ASP A 66 -4.97 -22.49 13.40
C ASP A 66 -3.96 -21.54 14.07
N LEU A 67 -4.48 -20.60 14.86
CA LEU A 67 -3.72 -19.59 15.60
C LEU A 67 -3.84 -19.76 17.12
N THR A 68 -4.32 -20.91 17.59
CA THR A 68 -4.45 -21.19 19.03
C THR A 68 -3.15 -21.61 19.69
N GLN A 69 -2.16 -22.06 18.91
CA GLN A 69 -0.81 -22.34 19.41
C GLN A 69 -0.13 -21.04 19.84
N GLN A 70 0.53 -21.07 20.99
CA GLN A 70 1.09 -19.87 21.64
C GLN A 70 2.00 -19.07 20.69
N ASP A 71 2.93 -19.73 20.01
CA ASP A 71 3.87 -19.09 19.08
C ASP A 71 3.16 -18.39 17.91
N ARG A 72 2.12 -19.01 17.35
CA ARG A 72 1.34 -18.45 16.25
C ARG A 72 0.45 -17.32 16.75
N ARG A 73 -0.13 -17.47 17.95
CA ARG A 73 -0.95 -16.43 18.58
C ARG A 73 -0.15 -15.15 18.83
N GLU A 74 1.03 -15.25 19.44
CA GLU A 74 1.88 -14.10 19.75
C GLU A 74 2.35 -13.39 18.47
N ARG A 75 2.69 -14.14 17.43
CA ARG A 75 3.07 -13.57 16.11
C ARG A 75 1.88 -12.87 15.45
N MET A 76 0.70 -13.44 15.52
CA MET A 76 -0.52 -12.83 14.98
C MET A 76 -0.90 -11.57 15.75
N ASP A 77 -0.90 -11.64 17.09
CA ASP A 77 -1.20 -10.52 17.98
C ASP A 77 -0.31 -9.30 17.68
N ARG A 78 0.99 -9.53 17.52
CA ARG A 78 1.94 -8.47 17.15
C ARG A 78 1.56 -7.77 15.84
N GLU A 79 1.16 -8.51 14.80
CA GLU A 79 0.79 -7.90 13.52
C GLU A 79 -0.60 -7.26 13.60
N MET A 80 -1.54 -7.80 14.37
CA MET A 80 -2.82 -7.14 14.65
C MET A 80 -2.60 -5.79 15.33
N LEU A 81 -1.77 -5.72 16.39
CA LEU A 81 -1.37 -4.47 17.04
C LEU A 81 -0.73 -3.51 16.05
N SER A 82 0.21 -4.00 15.22
CA SER A 82 0.91 -3.16 14.24
C SER A 82 -0.06 -2.49 13.25
N PHE A 83 -1.03 -3.21 12.71
CA PHE A 83 -2.02 -2.65 11.78
C PHE A 83 -3.07 -1.80 12.47
N CYS A 84 -3.60 -2.23 13.63
CA CYS A 84 -4.63 -1.48 14.34
C CYS A 84 -4.14 -0.13 14.84
N TYR A 85 -2.86 -0.03 15.25
CA TYR A 85 -2.28 1.22 15.73
C TYR A 85 -1.47 2.00 14.68
N SER A 86 -1.30 1.45 13.47
CA SER A 86 -0.82 2.20 12.30
C SER A 86 -2.00 2.85 11.56
N HIS A 87 -2.79 3.67 12.26
CA HIS A 87 -4.08 4.20 11.80
C HIS A 87 -4.02 4.78 10.39
N ILE A 88 -3.04 5.65 10.10
CA ILE A 88 -2.90 6.31 8.79
C ILE A 88 -2.68 5.28 7.70
N ASN A 89 -1.75 4.34 7.90
CA ASN A 89 -1.41 3.35 6.88
C ASN A 89 -2.59 2.42 6.60
N THR A 90 -3.18 1.83 7.62
CA THR A 90 -4.29 0.88 7.47
C THR A 90 -5.52 1.56 6.88
N MET A 91 -5.86 2.78 7.32
CA MET A 91 -6.95 3.57 6.76
C MET A 91 -6.72 3.86 5.26
N LEU A 92 -5.51 4.29 4.89
CA LEU A 92 -5.16 4.54 3.49
C LEU A 92 -5.16 3.26 2.65
N GLN A 93 -4.73 2.13 3.20
CA GLN A 93 -4.80 0.84 2.51
C GLN A 93 -6.24 0.48 2.15
N ILE A 94 -7.19 0.60 3.09
CA ILE A 94 -8.62 0.32 2.83
C ILE A 94 -9.19 1.28 1.78
N LYS A 95 -8.95 2.59 1.93
CA LYS A 95 -9.42 3.60 0.98
C LYS A 95 -8.90 3.35 -0.44
N ARG A 96 -7.62 3.01 -0.59
CA ARG A 96 -6.97 2.73 -1.86
C ARG A 96 -7.40 1.39 -2.46
N ALA A 97 -7.63 0.38 -1.63
CA ALA A 97 -8.12 -0.93 -2.06
C ALA A 97 -9.45 -0.81 -2.82
N ASN A 98 -10.31 0.12 -2.44
CA ASN A 98 -11.57 0.40 -3.15
C ASN A 98 -11.37 0.69 -4.64
N ARG A 99 -10.28 1.37 -5.00
CA ARG A 99 -9.90 1.65 -6.40
C ARG A 99 -9.18 0.48 -7.07
N LEU A 100 -8.40 -0.29 -6.31
CA LEU A 100 -7.46 -1.25 -6.87
C LEU A 100 -8.05 -2.65 -7.02
N PHE A 101 -8.89 -3.09 -6.08
CA PHE A 101 -9.43 -4.45 -6.09
C PHE A 101 -10.31 -4.73 -7.31
N PRO A 102 -11.20 -3.83 -7.78
CA PRO A 102 -11.94 -4.03 -9.02
C PRO A 102 -11.07 -4.35 -10.24
N ILE A 103 -9.82 -3.84 -10.27
CA ILE A 103 -8.87 -4.09 -11.35
C ILE A 103 -8.14 -5.41 -11.16
N VAL A 104 -7.75 -5.72 -9.92
CA VAL A 104 -6.86 -6.85 -9.61
C VAL A 104 -7.62 -8.18 -9.53
N GLU A 105 -8.76 -8.22 -8.85
CA GLU A 105 -9.54 -9.45 -8.62
C GLU A 105 -9.93 -10.20 -9.90
N PRO A 106 -10.42 -9.55 -10.96
CA PRO A 106 -10.73 -10.25 -12.20
C PRO A 106 -9.49 -10.92 -12.85
N ILE A 107 -8.31 -10.31 -12.67
CA ILE A 107 -7.05 -10.83 -13.20
C ILE A 107 -6.60 -12.05 -12.39
N LEU A 108 -6.64 -11.96 -11.05
CA LEU A 108 -6.35 -13.10 -10.17
C LEU A 108 -7.24 -14.29 -10.51
N LYS A 109 -8.55 -14.06 -10.59
CA LYS A 109 -9.55 -15.08 -10.94
C LYS A 109 -9.26 -15.71 -12.31
N LYS A 110 -8.97 -14.90 -13.32
CA LYS A 110 -8.65 -15.37 -14.68
C LYS A 110 -7.45 -16.29 -14.72
N HIS A 111 -6.47 -16.08 -13.83
CA HIS A 111 -5.24 -16.85 -13.76
C HIS A 111 -5.28 -17.96 -12.69
N GLY A 112 -6.42 -18.22 -12.07
CA GLY A 112 -6.59 -19.27 -11.07
C GLY A 112 -5.88 -19.00 -9.74
N ILE A 113 -5.54 -17.72 -9.46
CA ILE A 113 -4.95 -17.31 -8.19
C ILE A 113 -6.07 -17.01 -7.19
N PRO A 114 -5.99 -17.53 -5.94
CA PRO A 114 -6.94 -17.21 -4.90
C PRO A 114 -7.07 -15.70 -4.68
N ASP A 115 -8.31 -15.24 -4.51
CA ASP A 115 -8.64 -13.82 -4.33
C ASP A 115 -7.89 -13.16 -3.18
N ASP A 116 -7.58 -13.92 -2.14
CA ASP A 116 -6.83 -13.43 -0.97
C ASP A 116 -5.43 -12.86 -1.30
N PHE A 117 -4.87 -13.17 -2.48
CA PHE A 117 -3.60 -12.58 -2.91
C PHE A 117 -3.69 -11.08 -3.22
N LYS A 118 -4.88 -10.51 -3.33
CA LYS A 118 -5.06 -9.05 -3.35
C LYS A 118 -4.50 -8.37 -2.10
N TYR A 119 -4.57 -9.05 -0.95
CA TYR A 119 -4.00 -8.56 0.31
C TYR A 119 -2.47 -8.60 0.31
N LEU A 120 -1.85 -9.55 -0.41
CA LEU A 120 -0.40 -9.56 -0.63
C LEU A 120 0.03 -8.28 -1.37
N MET A 121 -0.67 -7.89 -2.44
CA MET A 121 -0.40 -6.62 -3.13
C MET A 121 -0.53 -5.42 -2.16
N ILE A 122 -1.52 -5.43 -1.27
CA ILE A 122 -1.70 -4.33 -0.30
C ILE A 122 -0.52 -4.24 0.67
N ILE A 123 -0.02 -5.35 1.20
CA ILE A 123 1.13 -5.29 2.13
C ILE A 123 2.45 -4.95 1.43
N GLU A 124 2.58 -5.19 0.12
CA GLU A 124 3.74 -4.83 -0.68
C GLU A 124 3.83 -3.32 -0.93
N CYS A 125 2.74 -2.69 -1.31
CA CYS A 125 2.75 -1.30 -1.78
C CYS A 125 1.98 -0.32 -0.88
N ASN A 126 1.38 -0.75 0.23
CA ASN A 126 0.44 0.05 1.03
C ASN A 126 -0.71 0.66 0.18
N GLY A 127 -1.10 -0.03 -0.90
CA GLY A 127 -2.06 0.48 -1.87
C GLY A 127 -1.55 1.64 -2.73
N ASN A 128 -0.27 1.98 -2.67
CA ASN A 128 0.36 2.99 -3.52
C ASN A 128 0.99 2.33 -4.75
N VAL A 129 0.36 2.48 -5.91
CA VAL A 129 0.83 1.89 -7.17
C VAL A 129 2.19 2.41 -7.63
N GLU A 130 2.62 3.58 -7.13
CA GLU A 130 3.92 4.17 -7.43
C GLU A 130 4.99 3.87 -6.36
N ALA A 131 4.71 2.97 -5.41
CA ALA A 131 5.66 2.60 -4.38
C ALA A 131 6.98 2.08 -4.98
N ARG A 132 8.10 2.53 -4.39
CA ARG A 132 9.44 2.06 -4.70
C ARG A 132 10.22 1.86 -3.41
N SER A 133 10.81 0.67 -3.26
CA SER A 133 11.64 0.34 -2.10
C SER A 133 13.09 0.82 -2.27
N GLY A 134 13.83 0.92 -1.16
CA GLY A 134 15.26 1.20 -1.19
C GLY A 134 16.09 0.17 -1.97
N ALA A 135 15.62 -1.08 -2.07
CA ALA A 135 16.22 -2.14 -2.87
C ALA A 135 15.84 -2.08 -4.37
N GLY A 136 15.03 -1.08 -4.79
CA GLY A 136 14.63 -0.90 -6.18
C GLY A 136 13.43 -1.76 -6.62
N ALA A 137 12.74 -2.42 -5.70
CA ALA A 137 11.44 -3.03 -5.99
C ALA A 137 10.41 -1.93 -6.29
N ALA A 138 9.50 -2.16 -7.23
CA ALA A 138 8.62 -1.10 -7.73
C ALA A 138 7.22 -1.59 -8.07
N GLY A 139 6.26 -0.66 -7.97
CA GLY A 139 4.87 -0.85 -8.38
C GLY A 139 4.01 -1.61 -7.37
N PRO A 140 2.75 -1.93 -7.73
CA PRO A 140 1.80 -2.55 -6.81
C PRO A 140 2.25 -3.92 -6.28
N TRP A 141 3.04 -4.64 -7.04
CA TRP A 141 3.54 -5.97 -6.71
C TRP A 141 5.02 -5.99 -6.29
N GLN A 142 5.65 -4.83 -6.14
CA GLN A 142 7.04 -4.67 -5.69
C GLN A 142 8.05 -5.62 -6.38
N PHE A 143 7.95 -5.74 -7.69
CA PHE A 143 8.93 -6.49 -8.45
C PHE A 143 10.29 -5.80 -8.47
N LEU A 144 11.37 -6.54 -8.22
CA LEU A 144 12.70 -6.13 -8.63
C LEU A 144 12.78 -6.10 -10.17
N GLU A 145 13.62 -5.24 -10.73
CA GLU A 145 13.74 -5.08 -12.18
C GLU A 145 14.02 -6.41 -12.90
N LYS A 146 15.01 -7.19 -12.42
CA LYS A 146 15.35 -8.50 -13.00
C LYS A 146 14.16 -9.44 -13.00
N THR A 147 13.42 -9.52 -11.90
CA THR A 147 12.25 -10.38 -11.79
C THR A 147 11.11 -9.88 -12.67
N GLY A 148 10.83 -8.58 -12.69
CA GLY A 148 9.83 -8.00 -13.57
C GLY A 148 10.08 -8.35 -15.05
N ARG A 149 11.30 -8.19 -15.52
CA ARG A 149 11.70 -8.57 -16.89
C ARG A 149 11.54 -10.07 -17.15
N GLN A 150 11.91 -10.92 -16.19
CA GLN A 150 11.74 -12.37 -16.29
C GLN A 150 10.28 -12.78 -16.52
N TYR A 151 9.33 -12.04 -15.90
CA TYR A 151 7.89 -12.28 -16.06
C TYR A 151 7.23 -11.44 -17.17
N GLY A 152 8.05 -10.82 -18.04
CA GLY A 152 7.61 -10.17 -19.28
C GLY A 152 7.25 -8.71 -19.13
N LEU A 153 7.63 -8.05 -18.04
CA LEU A 153 7.47 -6.61 -17.88
C LEU A 153 8.60 -5.85 -18.56
N GLU A 154 8.27 -4.83 -19.33
CA GLU A 154 9.25 -3.88 -19.84
C GLU A 154 9.71 -2.93 -18.74
N VAL A 155 11.02 -2.80 -18.58
CA VAL A 155 11.62 -1.89 -17.60
C VAL A 155 12.80 -1.19 -18.25
N ASN A 156 12.68 0.11 -18.51
CA ASN A 156 13.74 0.97 -19.03
C ASN A 156 13.53 2.40 -18.52
N GLY A 157 14.33 3.36 -19.03
CA GLY A 157 14.25 4.76 -18.60
C GLY A 157 12.97 5.49 -19.01
N GLU A 158 12.25 5.01 -20.02
CA GLU A 158 11.03 5.63 -20.54
C GLU A 158 9.76 4.91 -20.05
N ILE A 159 9.84 3.58 -19.93
CA ILE A 159 8.72 2.69 -19.63
C ILE A 159 9.13 1.76 -18.49
N ASP A 160 8.30 1.69 -17.46
CA ASP A 160 8.45 0.71 -16.38
C ASP A 160 7.09 0.06 -16.07
N GLU A 161 6.84 -1.09 -16.69
CA GLU A 161 5.57 -1.81 -16.58
C GLU A 161 5.34 -2.46 -15.20
N ARG A 162 6.32 -2.37 -14.29
CA ARG A 162 6.11 -2.73 -12.87
C ARG A 162 5.06 -1.84 -12.22
N TYR A 163 4.90 -0.60 -12.71
CA TYR A 163 3.87 0.36 -12.29
C TYR A 163 2.54 0.20 -13.06
N HIS A 164 2.49 -0.64 -14.08
CA HIS A 164 1.26 -0.93 -14.83
C HIS A 164 0.45 -1.99 -14.11
N ILE A 165 -0.58 -1.60 -13.36
CA ILE A 165 -1.29 -2.48 -12.43
C ILE A 165 -1.75 -3.80 -13.07
N GLU A 166 -2.35 -3.76 -14.26
CA GLU A 166 -2.86 -4.97 -14.92
C GLU A 166 -1.72 -5.89 -15.36
N LYS A 167 -0.66 -5.34 -15.98
CA LYS A 167 0.48 -6.16 -16.45
C LYS A 167 1.29 -6.71 -15.28
N ALA A 168 1.53 -5.90 -14.26
CA ALA A 168 2.21 -6.34 -13.05
C ALA A 168 1.41 -7.43 -12.32
N THR A 169 0.06 -7.36 -12.29
CA THR A 169 -0.79 -8.40 -11.72
C THR A 169 -0.69 -9.70 -12.52
N VAL A 170 -0.68 -9.64 -13.86
CA VAL A 170 -0.46 -10.84 -14.70
C VAL A 170 0.91 -11.46 -14.43
N ALA A 171 1.95 -10.64 -14.31
CA ALA A 171 3.30 -11.11 -13.97
C ALA A 171 3.34 -11.77 -12.57
N ALA A 172 2.65 -11.16 -11.59
CA ALA A 172 2.52 -11.74 -10.24
C ALA A 172 1.79 -13.10 -10.28
N CYS A 173 0.70 -13.21 -11.03
CA CYS A 173 -0.01 -14.49 -11.18
C CYS A 173 0.90 -15.61 -11.71
N LYS A 174 1.74 -15.33 -12.71
CA LYS A 174 2.71 -16.31 -13.22
C LYS A 174 3.69 -16.75 -12.13
N TYR A 175 4.26 -15.79 -11.41
CA TYR A 175 5.16 -16.09 -10.29
C TYR A 175 4.47 -16.96 -9.23
N LEU A 176 3.26 -16.60 -8.84
CA LEU A 176 2.49 -17.29 -7.80
C LEU A 176 2.14 -18.73 -8.21
N ASN A 177 1.71 -18.94 -9.46
CA ASN A 177 1.40 -20.29 -9.99
C ASN A 177 2.64 -21.18 -10.01
N GLU A 178 3.78 -20.72 -10.55
CA GLU A 178 5.02 -21.47 -10.53
C GLU A 178 5.49 -21.78 -9.11
N SER A 179 5.26 -20.86 -8.16
CA SER A 179 5.57 -21.10 -6.75
C SER A 179 4.64 -22.13 -6.13
N TYR A 180 3.36 -22.13 -6.52
CA TYR A 180 2.39 -23.12 -6.03
C TYR A 180 2.69 -24.53 -6.55
N GLU A 181 3.11 -24.66 -7.81
CA GLU A 181 3.61 -25.94 -8.35
C GLU A 181 4.79 -26.51 -7.55
N MET A 182 5.64 -25.63 -6.99
CA MET A 182 6.79 -26.03 -6.18
C MET A 182 6.42 -26.42 -4.75
N PHE A 183 5.51 -25.69 -4.11
CA PHE A 183 5.29 -25.77 -2.66
C PHE A 183 3.95 -26.39 -2.27
N GLY A 184 2.91 -26.27 -3.09
CA GLY A 184 1.57 -26.83 -2.84
C GLY A 184 0.84 -26.21 -1.62
N ASP A 185 1.33 -25.10 -1.06
CA ASP A 185 0.79 -24.41 0.12
C ASP A 185 0.85 -22.91 -0.09
N TRP A 186 -0.30 -22.23 -0.05
CA TRP A 186 -0.39 -20.83 -0.40
C TRP A 186 0.32 -19.86 0.56
N LEU A 187 0.43 -20.19 1.86
CA LEU A 187 1.24 -19.40 2.78
C LEU A 187 2.74 -19.55 2.52
N THR A 188 3.16 -20.75 2.09
CA THR A 188 4.54 -20.99 1.65
C THR A 188 4.86 -20.26 0.35
N VAL A 189 3.89 -20.19 -0.57
CA VAL A 189 3.97 -19.34 -1.77
C VAL A 189 4.14 -17.86 -1.39
N ALA A 190 3.35 -17.36 -0.45
CA ALA A 190 3.49 -15.97 0.03
C ALA A 190 4.86 -15.73 0.68
N ALA A 191 5.36 -16.65 1.50
CA ALA A 191 6.71 -16.58 2.04
C ALA A 191 7.79 -16.54 0.94
N SER A 192 7.61 -17.34 -0.12
CA SER A 192 8.54 -17.37 -1.25
C SER A 192 8.51 -16.08 -2.09
N TYR A 193 7.37 -15.38 -2.10
CA TYR A 193 7.27 -14.07 -2.74
C TYR A 193 8.16 -13.04 -2.06
N ASN A 194 8.16 -13.02 -0.74
CA ASN A 194 8.95 -12.08 0.06
C ASN A 194 10.47 -12.40 0.02
N THR A 195 10.88 -13.65 0.24
CA THR A 195 12.30 -13.98 0.41
C THR A 195 12.94 -14.72 -0.78
N GLY A 196 12.14 -15.06 -1.80
CA GLY A 196 12.56 -15.85 -2.94
C GLY A 196 12.43 -17.37 -2.73
N ARG A 197 12.06 -18.09 -3.80
CA ARG A 197 11.83 -19.55 -3.81
C ARG A 197 13.02 -20.34 -3.27
N ASN A 198 14.23 -20.01 -3.71
CA ASN A 198 15.44 -20.73 -3.29
C ASN A 198 15.66 -20.68 -1.78
N ASN A 199 15.37 -19.55 -1.14
CA ASN A 199 15.52 -19.42 0.31
C ASN A 199 14.50 -20.27 1.06
N VAL A 200 13.25 -20.30 0.59
CA VAL A 200 12.21 -21.17 1.18
C VAL A 200 12.55 -22.62 0.98
N THR A 201 12.92 -23.04 -0.23
CA THR A 201 13.32 -24.44 -0.54
C THR A 201 14.45 -24.92 0.36
N LYS A 202 15.49 -24.09 0.57
CA LYS A 202 16.58 -24.42 1.51
C LYS A 202 16.06 -24.67 2.94
N ARG A 203 15.11 -23.84 3.41
CA ARG A 203 14.54 -23.99 4.76
C ARG A 203 13.65 -25.24 4.87
N VAL A 204 12.79 -25.48 3.89
CA VAL A 204 11.95 -26.68 3.80
C VAL A 204 12.81 -27.94 3.91
N ASN A 205 13.87 -28.02 3.13
CA ASN A 205 14.76 -29.19 3.10
C ASN A 205 15.55 -29.36 4.40
N ALA A 206 16.10 -28.26 4.93
CA ALA A 206 16.93 -28.33 6.15
C ALA A 206 16.11 -28.62 7.41
N GLN A 207 14.88 -28.13 7.50
CA GLN A 207 14.02 -28.26 8.67
C GLN A 207 13.02 -29.42 8.55
N LYS A 208 12.93 -30.06 7.37
CA LYS A 208 12.00 -31.17 7.10
C LYS A 208 10.53 -30.82 7.36
N GLN A 209 10.16 -29.55 7.15
CA GLN A 209 8.81 -29.04 7.27
C GLN A 209 8.36 -28.49 5.92
N LYS A 210 7.09 -28.73 5.55
CA LYS A 210 6.55 -28.33 4.23
C LYS A 210 5.89 -26.95 4.25
N LYS A 211 5.30 -26.55 5.38
CA LYS A 211 4.52 -25.30 5.50
C LYS A 211 5.35 -24.19 6.10
N ALA A 212 5.37 -23.03 5.45
CA ALA A 212 6.15 -21.87 5.89
C ALA A 212 5.81 -21.40 7.31
N ILE A 213 4.59 -21.61 7.76
CA ILE A 213 4.16 -21.22 9.12
C ILE A 213 4.89 -22.02 10.21
N ASP A 214 5.42 -23.21 9.86
CA ASP A 214 6.15 -24.11 10.76
C ASP A 214 7.68 -24.00 10.59
N LEU A 215 8.15 -23.10 9.72
CA LEU A 215 9.57 -22.90 9.44
C LEU A 215 10.17 -21.78 10.29
N VAL A 216 11.41 -21.97 10.71
CA VAL A 216 12.27 -20.87 11.17
C VAL A 216 12.75 -20.11 9.94
N LEU A 217 12.06 -19.02 9.64
CA LEU A 217 12.35 -18.10 8.53
C LEU A 217 13.16 -16.90 9.05
N LEU A 218 13.65 -16.07 8.12
CA LEU A 218 14.16 -14.75 8.48
C LEU A 218 13.05 -13.95 9.18
N PRO A 219 13.39 -13.09 10.16
CA PRO A 219 12.38 -12.33 10.91
C PRO A 219 11.39 -11.57 10.01
N GLU A 220 11.86 -10.95 8.94
CA GLU A 220 11.01 -10.24 7.96
C GLU A 220 10.01 -11.20 7.29
N THR A 221 10.45 -12.35 6.79
CA THR A 221 9.60 -13.33 6.12
C THR A 221 8.63 -14.01 7.10
N SER A 222 9.08 -14.29 8.32
CA SER A 222 8.20 -14.83 9.37
C SER A 222 7.06 -13.86 9.67
N ARG A 223 7.35 -12.56 9.80
CA ARG A 223 6.35 -11.50 9.99
C ARG A 223 5.43 -11.35 8.79
N TYR A 224 5.97 -11.49 7.57
CA TYR A 224 5.23 -11.30 6.32
C TYR A 224 3.99 -12.20 6.23
N ILE A 225 4.10 -13.47 6.63
CA ILE A 225 2.97 -14.40 6.68
C ILE A 225 1.86 -13.87 7.59
N PHE A 226 2.21 -13.46 8.81
CA PHE A 226 1.23 -12.97 9.78
C PHE A 226 0.69 -11.58 9.41
N ARG A 227 1.49 -10.72 8.78
CA ARG A 227 1.01 -9.45 8.18
C ARG A 227 -0.08 -9.71 7.13
N LEU A 228 0.10 -10.72 6.30
CA LEU A 228 -0.89 -11.10 5.29
C LEU A 228 -2.19 -11.59 5.93
N LEU A 229 -2.11 -12.43 6.96
CA LEU A 229 -3.27 -12.90 7.71
C LEU A 229 -3.95 -11.74 8.47
N ALA A 230 -3.19 -10.83 9.08
CA ALA A 230 -3.70 -9.69 9.83
C ALA A 230 -4.43 -8.69 8.92
N VAL A 231 -3.86 -8.33 7.79
CA VAL A 231 -4.51 -7.41 6.85
C VAL A 231 -5.80 -8.00 6.32
N LYS A 232 -5.83 -9.29 5.95
CA LYS A 232 -7.07 -9.97 5.57
C LYS A 232 -8.11 -9.93 6.68
N THR A 233 -7.71 -10.20 7.92
CA THR A 233 -8.60 -10.19 9.10
C THR A 233 -9.24 -8.81 9.28
N ILE A 234 -8.43 -7.76 9.26
CA ILE A 234 -8.90 -6.38 9.42
C ILE A 234 -9.82 -5.96 8.26
N PHE A 235 -9.43 -6.25 7.01
CA PHE A 235 -10.25 -5.92 5.84
C PHE A 235 -11.57 -6.71 5.77
N SER A 236 -11.65 -7.85 6.44
CA SER A 236 -12.90 -8.61 6.52
C SER A 236 -13.93 -7.96 7.44
N ASN A 237 -13.50 -7.16 8.43
CA ASN A 237 -14.35 -6.40 9.33
C ASN A 237 -13.60 -5.23 9.96
N PRO A 238 -13.32 -4.14 9.20
CA PRO A 238 -12.54 -3.01 9.70
C PRO A 238 -13.14 -2.36 10.94
N LYS A 239 -14.46 -2.30 11.02
CA LYS A 239 -15.20 -1.73 12.15
C LYS A 239 -14.86 -2.39 13.48
N ALA A 240 -14.72 -3.72 13.50
CA ALA A 240 -14.34 -4.46 14.71
C ALA A 240 -12.95 -4.10 15.23
N TYR A 241 -12.11 -3.52 14.37
CA TYR A 241 -10.74 -3.09 14.68
C TYR A 241 -10.58 -1.56 14.75
N GLY A 242 -11.70 -0.83 14.89
CA GLY A 242 -11.71 0.61 15.10
C GLY A 242 -11.63 1.48 13.83
N PHE A 243 -11.71 0.88 12.63
CA PHE A 243 -11.70 1.63 11.37
C PHE A 243 -13.13 1.93 10.91
N MET A 244 -13.61 3.12 11.25
CA MET A 244 -14.96 3.58 10.94
C MET A 244 -14.94 4.38 9.63
N LEU A 245 -15.49 3.81 8.55
CA LEU A 245 -15.49 4.39 7.21
C LEU A 245 -16.92 4.56 6.69
N LYS A 246 -17.13 5.61 5.91
CA LYS A 246 -18.32 5.83 5.08
C LYS A 246 -17.95 5.57 3.61
N GLU A 247 -18.95 5.34 2.76
CA GLU A 247 -18.71 5.21 1.31
C GLU A 247 -17.93 6.41 0.76
N SER A 248 -18.32 7.63 1.20
CA SER A 248 -17.66 8.88 0.82
C SER A 248 -16.18 8.99 1.26
N ASP A 249 -15.70 8.17 2.19
CA ASP A 249 -14.29 8.19 2.59
C ASP A 249 -13.39 7.41 1.65
N LEU A 250 -13.96 6.52 0.85
CA LEU A 250 -13.23 5.60 -0.03
C LEU A 250 -12.74 6.31 -1.30
N TYR A 251 -11.69 5.80 -1.90
CA TYR A 251 -11.19 6.31 -3.17
C TYR A 251 -11.84 5.56 -4.34
N PRO A 252 -12.68 6.23 -5.15
CA PRO A 252 -13.32 5.60 -6.29
C PRO A 252 -12.33 5.28 -7.41
N GLU A 253 -12.72 4.43 -8.34
CA GLU A 253 -11.99 4.26 -9.60
C GLU A 253 -11.90 5.59 -10.35
N ILE A 254 -10.77 5.79 -11.05
CA ILE A 254 -10.63 6.95 -11.93
C ILE A 254 -11.29 6.60 -13.27
N PRO A 255 -12.35 7.32 -13.66
CA PRO A 255 -13.09 6.98 -14.88
C PRO A 255 -12.22 7.16 -16.13
N VAL A 256 -12.23 6.14 -17.00
CA VAL A 256 -11.53 6.15 -18.29
C VAL A 256 -12.49 6.64 -19.38
N ALA A 257 -12.15 7.75 -20.07
CA ALA A 257 -12.91 8.21 -21.22
C ALA A 257 -12.66 7.32 -22.45
N LYS A 258 -11.39 6.98 -22.68
CA LYS A 258 -10.95 6.12 -23.80
C LYS A 258 -9.55 5.59 -23.58
N THR A 259 -9.23 4.53 -24.31
CA THR A 259 -7.84 4.02 -24.42
C THR A 259 -7.34 4.29 -25.83
N ILE A 260 -6.20 4.96 -25.95
CA ILE A 260 -5.54 5.20 -27.23
C ILE A 260 -4.38 4.23 -27.42
N THR A 261 -4.05 3.94 -28.69
CA THR A 261 -2.89 3.10 -29.01
C THR A 261 -1.78 3.99 -29.56
N ILE A 262 -0.64 3.96 -28.88
CA ILE A 262 0.60 4.65 -29.31
C ILE A 262 1.57 3.59 -29.83
N ASN A 263 2.03 3.75 -31.06
CA ASN A 263 3.00 2.85 -31.71
C ASN A 263 4.17 3.59 -32.37
N LYS A 264 4.25 4.90 -32.15
CA LYS A 264 5.33 5.77 -32.63
C LYS A 264 6.00 6.46 -31.44
N ALA A 265 7.08 7.18 -31.73
CA ALA A 265 7.68 8.09 -30.76
C ALA A 265 6.66 9.13 -30.27
N VAL A 266 6.82 9.57 -29.04
CA VAL A 266 6.07 10.66 -28.41
C VAL A 266 7.10 11.72 -27.97
N GLU A 267 7.05 12.88 -28.58
CA GLU A 267 7.94 13.99 -28.26
C GLU A 267 7.62 14.59 -26.89
N SER A 268 6.32 14.66 -26.55
CA SER A 268 5.84 15.25 -25.31
C SER A 268 4.54 14.58 -24.85
N TRP A 269 4.57 13.91 -23.71
CA TRP A 269 3.34 13.40 -23.07
C TRP A 269 2.44 14.52 -22.56
N ALA A 270 3.01 15.71 -22.26
CA ALA A 270 2.23 16.88 -21.88
C ALA A 270 1.36 17.36 -23.05
N ASP A 271 1.87 17.30 -24.29
CA ASP A 271 1.09 17.64 -25.49
C ASP A 271 0.01 16.61 -25.78
N VAL A 272 0.30 15.31 -25.55
CA VAL A 272 -0.72 14.25 -25.63
C VAL A 272 -1.83 14.52 -24.61
N ALA A 273 -1.49 14.85 -23.36
CA ALA A 273 -2.48 15.18 -22.32
C ALA A 273 -3.34 16.39 -22.73
N LYS A 274 -2.69 17.47 -23.15
CA LYS A 274 -3.34 18.72 -23.60
C LYS A 274 -4.31 18.46 -24.78
N LYS A 275 -3.91 17.65 -25.77
CA LYS A 275 -4.75 17.26 -26.92
C LYS A 275 -6.04 16.56 -26.46
N HIS A 276 -6.02 15.88 -25.33
CA HIS A 276 -7.18 15.19 -24.76
C HIS A 276 -7.90 15.98 -23.67
N GLY A 277 -7.48 17.24 -23.41
CA GLY A 277 -8.12 18.15 -22.47
C GLY A 277 -7.92 17.75 -21.00
N VAL A 278 -6.82 17.06 -20.69
CA VAL A 278 -6.42 16.68 -19.34
C VAL A 278 -5.02 17.24 -19.04
N THR A 279 -4.65 17.31 -17.74
CA THR A 279 -3.31 17.73 -17.35
C THR A 279 -2.32 16.56 -17.52
N TYR A 280 -1.01 16.88 -17.62
CA TYR A 280 0.01 15.84 -17.65
C TYR A 280 -0.01 14.97 -16.37
N LEU A 281 -0.25 15.59 -15.21
CA LEU A 281 -0.42 14.86 -13.94
C LEU A 281 -1.56 13.83 -14.03
N GLN A 282 -2.73 14.23 -14.51
CA GLN A 282 -3.88 13.34 -14.67
C GLN A 282 -3.62 12.18 -15.65
N LEU A 283 -2.90 12.46 -16.75
CA LEU A 283 -2.45 11.41 -17.68
C LEU A 283 -1.48 10.45 -17.00
N HIS A 284 -0.52 10.96 -16.23
CA HIS A 284 0.50 10.18 -15.53
C HIS A 284 -0.12 9.32 -14.43
N GLU A 285 -1.00 9.86 -13.58
CA GLU A 285 -1.71 9.10 -12.55
C GLU A 285 -2.51 7.92 -13.12
N MET A 286 -3.05 8.06 -14.33
CA MET A 286 -3.75 6.99 -15.02
C MET A 286 -2.79 5.98 -15.67
N ASN A 287 -1.55 6.39 -15.97
CA ASN A 287 -0.52 5.61 -16.65
C ASN A 287 0.84 5.74 -15.95
N PRO A 288 0.97 5.33 -14.69
CA PRO A 288 2.19 5.55 -13.91
C PRO A 288 3.41 4.77 -14.43
N TRP A 289 3.19 3.85 -15.36
CA TRP A 289 4.23 3.10 -16.06
C TRP A 289 5.01 3.93 -17.09
N ILE A 290 4.53 5.13 -17.47
CA ILE A 290 5.24 6.11 -18.30
C ILE A 290 6.19 6.88 -17.39
N ARG A 291 7.51 6.71 -17.55
CA ARG A 291 8.52 7.22 -16.61
C ARG A 291 9.36 8.37 -17.16
N SER A 292 9.14 8.80 -18.40
CA SER A 292 9.81 9.92 -19.06
C SER A 292 8.79 10.92 -19.61
N ALA A 293 9.21 12.18 -19.83
CA ALA A 293 8.38 13.20 -20.46
C ALA A 293 8.15 12.94 -21.96
N SER A 294 8.96 12.08 -22.56
CA SER A 294 8.91 11.67 -23.97
C SER A 294 9.10 10.15 -24.10
N MET A 295 8.92 9.60 -25.30
CA MET A 295 9.16 8.19 -25.58
C MET A 295 9.72 8.02 -26.99
N THR A 296 10.83 7.35 -27.13
CA THR A 296 11.47 7.11 -28.46
C THR A 296 10.81 5.98 -29.24
N ASN A 297 10.32 4.97 -28.55
CA ASN A 297 9.66 3.77 -29.12
C ASN A 297 10.32 3.20 -30.39
N LYS A 298 11.62 3.00 -30.36
CA LYS A 298 12.41 2.50 -31.52
C LYS A 298 11.93 1.14 -32.06
N SER A 299 11.29 0.34 -31.22
CA SER A 299 10.77 -0.99 -31.58
C SER A 299 9.36 -0.96 -32.17
N ASN A 300 8.74 0.20 -32.35
CA ASN A 300 7.35 0.37 -32.77
C ASN A 300 6.33 -0.48 -31.96
N LYS A 301 6.62 -0.72 -30.69
CA LYS A 301 5.75 -1.46 -29.77
C LYS A 301 4.44 -0.69 -29.58
N LYS A 302 3.34 -1.42 -29.46
CA LYS A 302 2.01 -0.85 -29.22
C LYS A 302 1.73 -0.69 -27.74
N TYR A 303 1.57 0.54 -27.27
CA TYR A 303 1.18 0.87 -25.91
C TYR A 303 -0.27 1.30 -25.83
N LYS A 304 -1.01 0.79 -24.87
CA LYS A 304 -2.38 1.18 -24.55
C LYS A 304 -2.34 2.23 -23.46
N VAL A 305 -2.61 3.48 -23.84
CA VAL A 305 -2.60 4.63 -22.92
C VAL A 305 -4.04 4.99 -22.56
N LYS A 306 -4.37 4.94 -21.29
CA LYS A 306 -5.67 5.31 -20.76
C LYS A 306 -5.78 6.83 -20.65
N ILE A 307 -6.84 7.41 -21.15
CA ILE A 307 -7.16 8.83 -21.02
C ILE A 307 -8.29 8.97 -20.00
N PRO A 308 -8.09 9.70 -18.89
CA PRO A 308 -9.11 9.90 -17.88
C PRO A 308 -10.29 10.73 -18.43
N ASP A 309 -11.48 10.50 -17.92
CA ASP A 309 -12.68 11.28 -18.29
C ASP A 309 -12.67 12.62 -17.53
N LYS A 310 -12.23 13.68 -18.21
CA LYS A 310 -12.11 15.03 -17.65
C LYS A 310 -13.40 15.54 -16.98
N ASN A 311 -14.56 15.06 -17.40
CA ASN A 311 -15.85 15.48 -16.87
C ASN A 311 -16.23 14.77 -15.57
N LYS A 312 -15.50 13.71 -15.20
CA LYS A 312 -15.75 12.86 -14.03
C LYS A 312 -14.58 12.82 -13.04
N LEU A 313 -13.62 13.75 -13.17
CA LEU A 313 -12.47 13.83 -12.25
C LEU A 313 -12.78 14.57 -10.94
N LYS A 314 -13.89 15.30 -10.88
CA LYS A 314 -14.32 15.94 -9.64
C LYS A 314 -14.82 14.85 -8.67
N TYR A 315 -14.31 14.92 -7.44
CA TYR A 315 -14.80 14.06 -6.38
C TYR A 315 -16.29 14.31 -6.12
N ASP A 316 -17.02 13.21 -6.05
CA ASP A 316 -18.47 13.23 -5.79
C ASP A 316 -18.77 12.17 -4.69
N PRO A 317 -19.03 12.62 -3.45
CA PRO A 317 -19.26 11.70 -2.33
C PRO A 317 -20.49 10.81 -2.53
N GLU A 318 -21.52 11.30 -3.24
CA GLU A 318 -22.76 10.52 -3.47
C GLU A 318 -22.57 9.40 -4.49
N LYS A 319 -21.59 9.56 -5.40
CA LYS A 319 -21.26 8.56 -6.42
C LYS A 319 -20.17 7.59 -5.99
N THR A 320 -19.50 7.86 -4.88
CA THR A 320 -18.51 6.93 -4.34
C THR A 320 -19.22 5.73 -3.71
N LYS A 321 -18.90 4.52 -4.19
CA LYS A 321 -19.47 3.28 -3.67
C LYS A 321 -18.38 2.36 -3.14
N ALA A 322 -18.72 1.64 -2.07
CA ALA A 322 -17.85 0.63 -1.52
C ALA A 322 -17.78 -0.59 -2.44
N HIS A 323 -16.57 -0.99 -2.82
CA HIS A 323 -16.31 -2.27 -3.47
C HIS A 323 -16.69 -3.45 -2.56
N ASP A 324 -16.38 -3.33 -1.28
CA ASP A 324 -16.78 -4.28 -0.24
C ASP A 324 -17.58 -3.54 0.85
N LYS A 325 -18.85 -3.87 0.96
CA LYS A 325 -19.76 -3.24 1.94
C LYS A 325 -19.39 -3.54 3.39
N ARG A 326 -18.59 -4.57 3.65
CA ARG A 326 -18.07 -4.86 5.00
C ARG A 326 -17.14 -3.76 5.53
N TRP A 327 -16.61 -2.92 4.66
CA TRP A 327 -15.75 -1.80 5.05
C TRP A 327 -16.51 -0.61 5.62
N ILE A 328 -17.82 -0.57 5.43
CA ILE A 328 -18.65 0.56 5.82
C ILE A 328 -19.22 0.32 7.22
N ALA A 329 -19.16 1.37 8.04
CA ALA A 329 -19.58 1.33 9.43
C ALA A 329 -21.07 1.67 9.65
N GLU A 330 -21.76 2.14 8.61
CA GLU A 330 -23.19 2.52 8.63
C GLU A 330 -24.13 1.35 8.37
#